data_6826a562df612062c7858c5be1caebc6
#
_entry.id   6826a562df612062c7858c5be1caebc6
#
_cell.length_a   1.000
_cell.length_b   1.000
_cell.length_c   1.000
_cell.angle_alpha   90.00
_cell.angle_beta   90.00
_cell.angle_gamma   90.00
#
_symmetry.space_group_name_H-M   'P 1'
#
loop_
_entity.id
_entity.type
_entity.pdbx_description
1 polymer ?
#
loop_
_entity_poly.entity_id
_entity_poly.type
_entity_poly.pdbx_seq_one_letter_code
_entity_poly.pdbx_strand_id
1 'polypeptide(L)'
;GSANIKILDIQRSSVSNVLNKFKDQFYLTSINENKLFGVYTTSSRPGELATIEDGKIKVLSEFNEIVLSQYSLGKTNEINYQAPDGTDVQGWYIVPPDFDKNKKYPLVLIIHGGPHAMYRPQFNYLWHQFASDGYVVLYTNPRGSTGYGSDFANVIDNDYPGQGDLSDLLAGVDHVTDLGFIDEDNMYVQGCSG
;
A
#
# COMPACT_ATOMS: atom_id res chain seq x y z
N GLY A 1 -1.75 6.72 -0.85
CA GLY A 1 -2.83 7.14 -1.74
C GLY A 1 -3.36 6.01 -2.62
N SER A 2 -4.65 5.98 -2.88
CA SER A 2 -5.26 5.08 -3.87
C SER A 2 -5.28 5.76 -5.24
N ALA A 3 -5.04 4.98 -6.31
CA ALA A 3 -5.18 5.48 -7.68
C ALA A 3 -6.67 5.53 -8.04
N ASN A 4 -7.21 6.72 -8.20
CA ASN A 4 -8.61 6.91 -8.57
C ASN A 4 -8.75 7.10 -10.09
N ILE A 5 -9.68 6.36 -10.69
CA ILE A 5 -10.08 6.57 -12.08
C ILE A 5 -11.06 7.73 -12.11
N LYS A 6 -10.78 8.71 -12.97
CA LYS A 6 -11.60 9.92 -13.14
C LYS A 6 -12.04 10.07 -14.59
N ILE A 7 -13.23 10.63 -14.77
CA ILE A 7 -13.72 11.08 -16.07
C ILE A 7 -13.56 12.59 -16.14
N LEU A 8 -12.89 13.08 -17.19
CA LEU A 8 -12.85 14.48 -17.56
C LEU A 8 -13.90 14.74 -18.64
N ASP A 9 -14.94 15.50 -18.30
CA ASP A 9 -15.90 16.05 -19.26
C ASP A 9 -15.33 17.36 -19.82
N ILE A 10 -14.84 17.31 -21.05
CA ILE A 10 -14.19 18.46 -21.70
C ILE A 10 -15.20 19.55 -21.98
N GLN A 11 -16.45 19.23 -22.35
CA GLN A 11 -17.47 20.22 -22.67
C GLN A 11 -17.94 21.02 -21.45
N ARG A 12 -18.05 20.31 -20.31
CA ARG A 12 -18.47 20.90 -19.03
C ARG A 12 -17.31 21.37 -18.16
N SER A 13 -16.06 21.13 -18.59
CA SER A 13 -14.83 21.39 -17.80
C SER A 13 -14.93 20.83 -16.38
N SER A 14 -15.46 19.61 -16.25
CA SER A 14 -15.70 18.98 -14.95
C SER A 14 -15.01 17.62 -14.84
N VAL A 15 -14.60 17.28 -13.62
CA VAL A 15 -13.96 16.01 -13.30
C VAL A 15 -14.80 15.27 -12.29
N SER A 16 -15.10 14.00 -12.56
CA SER A 16 -15.84 13.11 -11.65
C SER A 16 -15.07 11.82 -11.37
N ASN A 17 -15.28 11.24 -10.19
CA ASN A 17 -14.73 9.93 -9.88
C ASN A 17 -15.61 8.84 -10.50
N VAL A 18 -14.97 7.82 -11.08
CA VAL A 18 -15.66 6.61 -11.59
C VAL A 18 -16.09 5.71 -10.42
N LEU A 19 -15.25 5.62 -9.40
CA LEU A 19 -15.51 4.85 -8.19
C LEU A 19 -15.53 5.77 -6.96
N ASN A 20 -16.49 5.56 -6.07
CA ASN A 20 -16.56 6.29 -4.81
C ASN A 20 -15.85 5.49 -3.70
N LYS A 21 -15.05 6.19 -2.87
CA LYS A 21 -14.34 5.60 -1.71
C LYS A 21 -13.48 4.38 -2.06
N PHE A 22 -12.89 4.42 -3.27
CA PHE A 22 -12.05 3.33 -3.75
C PHE A 22 -10.70 3.36 -3.04
N LYS A 23 -10.31 2.24 -2.44
CA LYS A 23 -9.05 2.09 -1.69
C LYS A 23 -8.06 1.13 -2.35
N ASP A 24 -8.54 0.25 -3.20
CA ASP A 24 -7.75 -0.78 -3.89
C ASP A 24 -7.05 -0.22 -5.15
N GLN A 25 -6.57 -1.11 -6.02
CA GLN A 25 -5.95 -0.72 -7.28
C GLN A 25 -6.73 -1.29 -8.47
N PHE A 26 -6.92 -0.44 -9.46
CA PHE A 26 -7.46 -0.83 -10.76
C PHE A 26 -6.58 -0.25 -11.87
N TYR A 27 -5.91 -1.12 -12.60
CA TYR A 27 -5.08 -0.75 -13.74
C TYR A 27 -5.92 -0.81 -15.01
N LEU A 28 -6.39 0.37 -15.44
CA LEU A 28 -7.22 0.52 -16.65
C LEU A 28 -6.40 0.12 -17.89
N THR A 29 -6.95 -0.76 -18.71
CA THR A 29 -6.32 -1.24 -19.96
C THR A 29 -7.09 -0.83 -21.20
N SER A 30 -8.42 -0.83 -21.15
CA SER A 30 -9.25 -0.43 -22.28
C SER A 30 -10.62 0.09 -21.85
N ILE A 31 -11.28 0.76 -22.79
CA ILE A 31 -12.63 1.30 -22.62
C ILE A 31 -13.45 0.84 -23.82
N ASN A 32 -14.63 0.30 -23.57
CA ASN A 32 -15.63 -0.01 -24.61
C ASN A 32 -16.98 0.49 -24.15
N GLU A 33 -17.56 1.43 -24.90
CA GLU A 33 -18.78 2.13 -24.54
C GLU A 33 -18.69 2.73 -23.11
N ASN A 34 -19.52 2.23 -22.17
CA ASN A 34 -19.56 2.69 -20.78
C ASN A 34 -18.83 1.73 -19.81
N LYS A 35 -18.12 0.72 -20.34
CA LYS A 35 -17.38 -0.25 -19.54
C LYS A 35 -15.89 0.02 -19.58
N LEU A 36 -15.29 0.04 -18.42
CA LEU A 36 -13.84 0.10 -18.27
C LEU A 36 -13.33 -1.31 -18.00
N PHE A 37 -12.29 -1.72 -18.70
CA PHE A 37 -11.65 -3.03 -18.52
C PHE A 37 -10.24 -2.83 -17.97
N GLY A 38 -9.84 -3.71 -17.08
CA GLY A 38 -8.52 -3.60 -16.47
C GLY A 38 -8.16 -4.76 -15.56
N VAL A 39 -7.11 -4.56 -14.80
CA VAL A 39 -6.66 -5.49 -13.76
C VAL A 39 -6.98 -4.90 -12.40
N TYR A 40 -7.74 -5.63 -11.61
CA TYR A 40 -8.10 -5.29 -10.23
C TYR A 40 -7.26 -6.10 -9.25
N THR A 41 -6.69 -5.44 -8.26
CA THR A 41 -5.94 -6.07 -7.18
C THR A 41 -6.24 -5.38 -5.86
N THR A 42 -6.15 -6.14 -4.77
CA THR A 42 -6.24 -5.65 -3.39
C THR A 42 -5.00 -6.04 -2.61
N SER A 43 -4.89 -5.68 -1.35
CA SER A 43 -3.80 -6.15 -0.49
C SER A 43 -3.81 -7.67 -0.24
N SER A 44 -4.96 -8.34 -0.45
CA SER A 44 -5.12 -9.79 -0.23
C SER A 44 -5.49 -10.57 -1.49
N ARG A 45 -5.56 -9.93 -2.64
CA ARG A 45 -5.89 -10.57 -3.92
C ARG A 45 -4.93 -10.11 -5.00
N PRO A 46 -4.18 -11.03 -5.64
CA PRO A 46 -3.39 -10.73 -6.85
C PRO A 46 -4.27 -10.20 -7.98
N GLY A 47 -3.63 -9.67 -9.02
CA GLY A 47 -4.34 -9.09 -10.15
C GLY A 47 -5.27 -10.07 -10.86
N GLU A 48 -6.54 -9.68 -11.00
CA GLU A 48 -7.57 -10.38 -11.76
C GLU A 48 -8.14 -9.47 -12.83
N LEU A 49 -8.58 -10.04 -13.95
CA LEU A 49 -9.33 -9.28 -14.96
C LEU A 49 -10.64 -8.79 -14.36
N ALA A 50 -10.97 -7.55 -14.59
CA ALA A 50 -12.17 -6.94 -14.06
C ALA A 50 -12.73 -5.86 -14.98
N THR A 51 -14.01 -5.56 -14.79
CA THR A 51 -14.67 -4.40 -15.40
C THR A 51 -15.16 -3.44 -14.33
N ILE A 52 -15.27 -2.17 -14.71
CA ILE A 52 -16.07 -1.18 -13.98
C ILE A 52 -17.22 -0.77 -14.86
N GLU A 53 -18.43 -0.94 -14.35
CA GLU A 53 -19.68 -0.55 -14.98
C GLU A 53 -20.58 0.05 -13.90
N ASP A 54 -21.20 1.20 -14.18
CA ASP A 54 -22.08 1.93 -13.26
C ASP A 54 -21.47 2.13 -11.85
N GLY A 55 -20.17 2.45 -11.80
CA GLY A 55 -19.44 2.69 -10.54
C GLY A 55 -19.21 1.45 -9.68
N LYS A 56 -19.33 0.25 -10.26
CA LYS A 56 -19.11 -1.03 -9.58
C LYS A 56 -18.04 -1.86 -10.27
N ILE A 57 -17.19 -2.50 -9.47
CA ILE A 57 -16.20 -3.45 -9.97
C ILE A 57 -16.84 -4.83 -10.06
N LYS A 58 -16.63 -5.50 -11.20
CA LYS A 58 -16.96 -6.89 -11.41
C LYS A 58 -15.70 -7.64 -11.84
N VAL A 59 -15.27 -8.57 -11.01
CA VAL A 59 -14.15 -9.48 -11.33
C VAL A 59 -14.61 -10.51 -12.35
N LEU A 60 -13.79 -10.75 -13.37
CA LEU A 60 -14.11 -11.61 -14.52
C LEU A 60 -13.28 -12.90 -14.56
N SER A 61 -12.14 -12.93 -13.85
CA SER A 61 -11.25 -14.09 -13.80
C SER A 61 -11.01 -14.54 -12.37
N GLU A 62 -10.57 -15.77 -12.20
CA GLU A 62 -10.22 -16.40 -10.92
C GLU A 62 -8.89 -17.14 -11.06
N PHE A 63 -7.91 -16.51 -11.74
CA PHE A 63 -6.63 -17.16 -12.05
C PHE A 63 -5.85 -17.58 -10.81
N ASN A 64 -6.01 -16.84 -9.71
CA ASN A 64 -5.26 -17.04 -8.48
C ASN A 64 -6.02 -17.86 -7.42
N GLU A 65 -7.32 -18.17 -7.63
CA GLU A 65 -8.17 -18.77 -6.61
C GLU A 65 -7.64 -20.13 -6.13
N ILE A 66 -7.21 -20.99 -7.06
CA ILE A 66 -6.71 -22.33 -6.74
C ILE A 66 -5.48 -22.23 -5.83
N VAL A 67 -4.58 -21.29 -6.10
CA VAL A 67 -3.36 -21.10 -5.30
C VAL A 67 -3.72 -20.48 -3.96
N LEU A 68 -4.51 -19.41 -3.95
CA LEU A 68 -4.87 -18.70 -2.73
C LEU A 68 -5.70 -19.53 -1.75
N SER A 69 -6.54 -20.45 -2.27
CA SER A 69 -7.34 -21.34 -1.42
C SER A 69 -6.50 -22.31 -0.58
N GLN A 70 -5.22 -22.49 -0.93
CA GLN A 70 -4.29 -23.37 -0.21
C GLN A 70 -3.50 -22.65 0.88
N TYR A 71 -3.60 -21.32 0.98
CA TYR A 71 -2.83 -20.51 1.90
C TYR A 71 -3.72 -19.60 2.76
N SER A 72 -3.33 -19.44 4.00
CA SER A 72 -3.90 -18.40 4.87
C SER A 72 -3.05 -17.14 4.74
N LEU A 73 -3.65 -16.06 4.32
CA LEU A 73 -2.96 -14.77 4.17
C LEU A 73 -3.02 -13.96 5.47
N GLY A 74 -1.95 -13.24 5.74
CA GLY A 74 -1.90 -12.26 6.80
C GLY A 74 -2.86 -11.08 6.52
N LYS A 75 -3.41 -10.50 7.57
CA LYS A 75 -4.29 -9.33 7.46
C LYS A 75 -3.48 -8.06 7.30
N THR A 76 -3.77 -7.29 6.26
CA THR A 76 -3.22 -5.95 6.05
C THR A 76 -4.05 -4.89 6.79
N ASN A 77 -3.37 -4.01 7.51
CA ASN A 77 -3.96 -2.89 8.25
C ASN A 77 -3.31 -1.58 7.75
N GLU A 78 -4.13 -0.60 7.44
CA GLU A 78 -3.69 0.75 7.07
C GLU A 78 -3.42 1.56 8.33
N ILE A 79 -2.34 2.34 8.33
CA ILE A 79 -1.97 3.29 9.39
C ILE A 79 -1.72 4.67 8.81
N ASN A 80 -1.98 5.68 9.62
CA ASN A 80 -1.57 7.05 9.41
C ASN A 80 -0.95 7.53 10.70
N TYR A 81 0.24 8.08 10.63
CA TYR A 81 1.00 8.54 11.79
C TYR A 81 1.71 9.85 11.46
N GLN A 82 2.22 10.52 12.46
CA GLN A 82 2.99 11.75 12.28
C GLN A 82 4.46 11.50 12.61
N ALA A 83 5.34 12.00 11.75
CA ALA A 83 6.75 12.14 12.06
C ALA A 83 6.95 13.19 13.17
N PRO A 84 8.11 13.24 13.84
CA PRO A 84 8.38 14.18 14.94
C PRO A 84 8.20 15.66 14.57
N ASP A 85 8.34 16.02 13.30
CA ASP A 85 8.13 17.38 12.80
C ASP A 85 6.66 17.68 12.42
N GLY A 86 5.74 16.72 12.63
CA GLY A 86 4.33 16.84 12.33
C GLY A 86 3.94 16.43 10.90
N THR A 87 4.87 15.92 10.10
CA THR A 87 4.57 15.42 8.75
C THR A 87 3.67 14.18 8.83
N ASP A 88 2.52 14.23 8.14
CA ASP A 88 1.61 13.08 8.05
C ASP A 88 2.15 12.04 7.08
N VAL A 89 2.26 10.79 7.55
CA VAL A 89 2.78 9.67 6.77
C VAL A 89 1.75 8.53 6.75
N GLN A 90 1.49 7.98 5.56
CA GLN A 90 0.64 6.80 5.38
C GLN A 90 1.49 5.54 5.25
N GLY A 91 1.04 4.47 5.87
CA GLY A 91 1.65 3.15 5.75
C GLY A 91 0.66 2.02 5.97
N TRP A 92 1.18 0.83 5.94
CA TRP A 92 0.43 -0.40 6.20
C TRP A 92 1.32 -1.39 6.93
N TYR A 93 0.71 -2.25 7.71
CA TYR A 93 1.38 -3.44 8.21
C TYR A 93 0.54 -4.70 7.96
N ILE A 94 1.24 -5.81 7.74
CA ILE A 94 0.64 -7.14 7.59
C ILE A 94 1.03 -7.95 8.81
N VAL A 95 0.04 -8.55 9.48
CA VAL A 95 0.28 -9.46 10.59
C VAL A 95 0.26 -10.91 10.10
N PRO A 96 0.90 -11.87 10.81
CA PRO A 96 0.81 -13.29 10.48
C PRO A 96 -0.63 -13.80 10.35
N PRO A 97 -0.89 -14.86 9.56
CA PRO A 97 -2.23 -15.46 9.45
C PRO A 97 -2.84 -15.86 10.80
N ASP A 98 -2.03 -16.42 11.69
CA ASP A 98 -2.43 -16.87 13.03
C ASP A 98 -2.08 -15.83 14.11
N PHE A 99 -2.30 -14.56 13.80
CA PHE A 99 -1.94 -13.45 14.65
C PHE A 99 -2.67 -13.50 16.00
N ASP A 100 -1.90 -13.45 17.08
CA ASP A 100 -2.37 -13.29 18.45
C ASP A 100 -1.74 -12.04 19.07
N LYS A 101 -2.56 -11.04 19.40
CA LYS A 101 -2.10 -9.77 19.97
C LYS A 101 -1.33 -9.88 21.30
N ASN A 102 -1.40 -11.04 21.96
CA ASN A 102 -0.69 -11.30 23.21
C ASN A 102 0.70 -11.90 23.00
N LYS A 103 1.08 -12.17 21.77
CA LYS A 103 2.41 -12.64 21.38
C LYS A 103 3.27 -11.50 20.84
N LYS A 104 4.56 -11.72 20.82
CA LYS A 104 5.54 -10.82 20.19
C LYS A 104 5.99 -11.41 18.86
N TYR A 105 6.18 -10.55 17.88
CA TYR A 105 6.54 -10.91 16.51
C TYR A 105 7.73 -10.08 16.04
N PRO A 106 8.70 -10.67 15.33
CA PRO A 106 9.74 -9.91 14.67
C PRO A 106 9.13 -8.97 13.62
N LEU A 107 9.76 -7.81 13.43
CA LEU A 107 9.35 -6.80 12.46
C LEU A 107 10.28 -6.80 11.25
N VAL A 108 9.75 -6.70 10.05
CA VAL A 108 10.50 -6.31 8.86
C VAL A 108 9.92 -5.02 8.27
N LEU A 109 10.74 -3.96 8.24
CA LEU A 109 10.42 -2.71 7.54
C LEU A 109 10.81 -2.87 6.07
N ILE A 110 9.88 -2.61 5.17
CA ILE A 110 10.10 -2.62 3.72
C ILE A 110 10.13 -1.18 3.22
N ILE A 111 11.26 -0.78 2.61
CA ILE A 111 11.47 0.56 2.07
C ILE A 111 11.43 0.49 0.55
N HIS A 112 10.59 1.33 -0.09
CA HIS A 112 10.57 1.42 -1.55
C HIS A 112 11.73 2.26 -2.08
N GLY A 113 12.15 1.95 -3.30
CA GLY A 113 13.10 2.78 -4.03
C GLY A 113 12.41 4.01 -4.66
N GLY A 114 13.19 4.76 -5.39
CA GLY A 114 12.70 5.93 -6.11
C GLY A 114 13.65 7.11 -6.00
N PRO A 115 13.51 8.01 -5.05
CA PRO A 115 12.51 8.14 -3.95
C PRO A 115 11.09 8.47 -4.41
N HIS A 116 10.91 9.02 -5.63
CA HIS A 116 9.61 9.39 -6.20
C HIS A 116 8.82 8.14 -6.67
N ALA A 117 8.51 7.25 -5.74
CA ALA A 117 7.65 6.09 -5.90
C ALA A 117 6.58 6.08 -4.81
N MET A 118 5.76 5.04 -4.72
CA MET A 118 4.84 4.85 -3.61
C MET A 118 4.40 3.40 -3.50
N TYR A 119 4.18 2.95 -2.28
CA TYR A 119 3.39 1.76 -2.01
C TYR A 119 1.89 2.06 -2.11
N ARG A 120 1.14 1.01 -2.46
CA ARG A 120 -0.31 1.07 -2.64
C ARG A 120 -0.93 -0.19 -2.04
N PRO A 121 -2.24 -0.19 -1.76
CA PRO A 121 -2.96 -1.40 -1.36
C PRO A 121 -3.05 -2.39 -2.53
N GLN A 122 -1.97 -3.14 -2.74
CA GLN A 122 -1.87 -4.18 -3.77
C GLN A 122 -1.26 -5.45 -3.16
N PHE A 123 -1.55 -6.59 -3.77
CA PHE A 123 -0.99 -7.85 -3.35
C PHE A 123 0.52 -7.91 -3.62
N ASN A 124 1.27 -8.41 -2.64
CA ASN A 124 2.69 -8.70 -2.78
C ASN A 124 3.01 -10.06 -2.16
N TYR A 125 3.46 -11.01 -2.99
CA TYR A 125 3.78 -12.37 -2.55
C TYR A 125 4.85 -12.41 -1.47
N LEU A 126 5.92 -11.64 -1.63
CA LEU A 126 7.04 -11.62 -0.68
C LEU A 126 6.60 -11.12 0.70
N TRP A 127 5.75 -10.11 0.75
CA TRP A 127 5.26 -9.57 2.03
C TRP A 127 4.36 -10.57 2.75
N HIS A 128 3.49 -11.26 2.01
CA HIS A 128 2.68 -12.34 2.57
C HIS A 128 3.52 -13.55 2.95
N GLN A 129 4.64 -13.82 2.25
CA GLN A 129 5.60 -14.85 2.65
C GLN A 129 6.22 -14.52 4.00
N PHE A 130 6.75 -13.29 4.19
CA PHE A 130 7.27 -12.86 5.49
C PHE A 130 6.20 -12.97 6.58
N ALA A 131 4.97 -12.56 6.30
CA ALA A 131 3.89 -12.69 7.28
C ALA A 131 3.60 -14.16 7.62
N SER A 132 3.61 -15.06 6.63
CA SER A 132 3.45 -16.52 6.85
C SER A 132 4.61 -17.14 7.64
N ASP A 133 5.81 -16.57 7.52
CA ASP A 133 7.00 -16.98 8.28
C ASP A 133 7.02 -16.36 9.71
N GLY A 134 5.95 -15.68 10.09
CA GLY A 134 5.75 -15.16 11.44
C GLY A 134 6.23 -13.73 11.68
N TYR A 135 6.56 -12.98 10.64
CA TYR A 135 6.94 -11.56 10.77
C TYR A 135 5.72 -10.64 10.69
N VAL A 136 5.79 -9.51 11.38
CA VAL A 136 5.00 -8.34 11.03
C VAL A 136 5.74 -7.59 9.94
N VAL A 137 5.05 -7.28 8.84
CA VAL A 137 5.63 -6.56 7.69
C VAL A 137 5.11 -5.14 7.68
N LEU A 138 5.99 -4.16 7.87
CA LEU A 138 5.66 -2.73 7.80
C LEU A 138 6.17 -2.14 6.48
N TYR A 139 5.32 -1.38 5.80
CA TYR A 139 5.70 -0.59 4.63
C TYR A 139 4.98 0.75 4.64
N THR A 140 5.71 1.82 4.35
CA THR A 140 5.22 3.20 4.49
C THR A 140 5.59 4.03 3.27
N ASN A 141 4.93 5.18 3.11
CA ASN A 141 5.26 6.17 2.10
C ASN A 141 5.85 7.41 2.79
N PRO A 142 7.17 7.44 3.04
CA PRO A 142 7.83 8.59 3.63
C PRO A 142 7.75 9.81 2.70
N ARG A 143 8.13 10.99 3.20
CA ARG A 143 8.30 12.18 2.35
C ARG A 143 9.20 11.87 1.15
N GLY A 144 8.92 12.49 -0.01
CA GLY A 144 9.51 12.10 -1.29
C GLY A 144 8.63 11.15 -2.09
N SER A 145 7.71 10.42 -1.44
CA SER A 145 6.77 9.53 -2.13
C SER A 145 5.79 10.32 -3.02
N THR A 146 5.42 9.70 -4.15
CA THR A 146 4.40 10.27 -5.05
C THR A 146 2.98 10.01 -4.53
N GLY A 147 1.99 10.74 -5.08
CA GLY A 147 0.58 10.53 -4.76
C GLY A 147 0.03 11.38 -3.60
N TYR A 148 0.85 12.20 -2.96
CA TYR A 148 0.51 13.08 -1.84
C TYR A 148 0.63 14.57 -2.18
N GLY A 149 0.87 14.90 -3.45
CA GLY A 149 1.09 16.25 -3.95
C GLY A 149 2.56 16.56 -4.19
N SER A 150 2.82 17.64 -4.94
CA SER A 150 4.18 18.06 -5.32
C SER A 150 5.02 18.45 -4.11
N ASP A 151 4.41 19.13 -3.13
CA ASP A 151 5.13 19.63 -1.97
C ASP A 151 5.68 18.47 -1.11
N PHE A 152 4.89 17.42 -0.91
CA PHE A 152 5.33 16.20 -0.22
C PHE A 152 6.38 15.42 -1.01
N ALA A 153 6.24 15.35 -2.34
CA ALA A 153 7.20 14.64 -3.19
C ALA A 153 8.54 15.39 -3.28
N ASN A 154 8.52 16.71 -3.44
CA ASN A 154 9.72 17.50 -3.73
C ASN A 154 10.42 18.03 -2.48
N VAL A 155 9.86 17.85 -1.28
CA VAL A 155 10.47 18.33 -0.03
C VAL A 155 11.86 17.75 0.23
N ILE A 156 12.18 16.63 -0.40
CA ILE A 156 13.48 15.95 -0.30
C ILE A 156 14.48 16.39 -1.38
N ASP A 157 14.11 17.34 -2.25
CA ASP A 157 15.03 17.83 -3.27
C ASP A 157 16.31 18.37 -2.63
N ASN A 158 17.45 17.81 -3.07
CA ASN A 158 18.78 18.07 -2.55
C ASN A 158 19.08 17.57 -1.10
N ASP A 159 18.20 16.79 -0.49
CA ASP A 159 18.37 16.22 0.86
C ASP A 159 17.93 14.72 0.91
N TYR A 160 18.19 13.97 -0.14
CA TYR A 160 17.91 12.53 -0.20
C TYR A 160 19.20 11.72 -0.45
N PRO A 161 19.42 10.61 0.29
CA PRO A 161 18.73 10.24 1.53
C PRO A 161 19.05 11.22 2.66
N GLY A 162 18.05 11.64 3.43
CA GLY A 162 18.20 12.70 4.44
C GLY A 162 17.62 12.30 5.80
N GLN A 163 17.68 13.29 6.72
CA GLN A 163 17.14 13.07 8.06
C GLN A 163 15.60 13.03 8.07
N GLY A 164 14.96 13.71 7.12
CA GLY A 164 13.51 13.79 7.05
C GLY A 164 12.88 12.45 6.69
N ASP A 165 13.29 11.83 5.60
CA ASP A 165 12.76 10.53 5.16
C ASP A 165 13.14 9.41 6.15
N LEU A 166 14.34 9.43 6.74
CA LEU A 166 14.70 8.52 7.80
C LEU A 166 13.79 8.68 9.03
N SER A 167 13.52 9.93 9.43
CA SER A 167 12.62 10.22 10.57
C SER A 167 11.20 9.71 10.33
N ASP A 168 10.68 9.83 9.11
CA ASP A 168 9.37 9.30 8.73
C ASP A 168 9.31 7.77 8.87
N LEU A 169 10.37 7.08 8.41
CA LEU A 169 10.48 5.61 8.49
C LEU A 169 10.55 5.13 9.95
N LEU A 170 11.40 5.77 10.78
CA LEU A 170 11.53 5.43 12.18
C LEU A 170 10.25 5.69 12.97
N ALA A 171 9.56 6.80 12.73
CA ALA A 171 8.27 7.08 13.34
C ALA A 171 7.21 6.01 12.99
N GLY A 172 7.28 5.42 11.80
CA GLY A 172 6.43 4.28 11.42
C GLY A 172 6.75 3.01 12.22
N VAL A 173 8.04 2.74 12.47
CA VAL A 173 8.47 1.64 13.33
C VAL A 173 7.99 1.85 14.75
N ASP A 174 8.19 3.04 15.33
CA ASP A 174 7.74 3.39 16.68
C ASP A 174 6.22 3.23 16.80
N HIS A 175 5.47 3.74 15.81
CA HIS A 175 4.00 3.63 15.79
C HIS A 175 3.51 2.19 15.85
N VAL A 176 4.13 1.26 15.10
CA VAL A 176 3.73 -0.16 15.11
C VAL A 176 4.23 -0.87 16.37
N THR A 177 5.37 -0.47 16.91
CA THR A 177 5.92 -0.98 18.18
C THR A 177 5.00 -0.63 19.35
N ASP A 178 4.45 0.57 19.38
CA ASP A 178 3.49 1.04 20.39
C ASP A 178 2.18 0.24 20.41
N LEU A 179 1.87 -0.52 19.34
CA LEU A 179 0.74 -1.45 19.34
C LEU A 179 0.95 -2.66 20.29
N GLY A 180 2.16 -2.87 20.77
CA GLY A 180 2.49 -3.78 21.85
C GLY A 180 2.76 -5.23 21.48
N PHE A 181 2.76 -5.59 20.18
CA PHE A 181 3.02 -6.96 19.71
C PHE A 181 4.33 -7.12 18.92
N ILE A 182 5.18 -6.10 18.84
CA ILE A 182 6.49 -6.21 18.20
C ILE A 182 7.55 -6.71 19.19
N ASP A 183 8.39 -7.60 18.71
CA ASP A 183 9.62 -8.03 19.37
C ASP A 183 10.75 -7.08 18.99
N GLU A 184 11.05 -6.14 19.88
CA GLU A 184 12.01 -5.06 19.64
C GLU A 184 13.47 -5.54 19.53
N ASP A 185 13.76 -6.76 20.00
CA ASP A 185 15.09 -7.37 19.85
C ASP A 185 15.29 -8.02 18.47
N ASN A 186 14.20 -8.15 17.68
CA ASN A 186 14.21 -8.80 16.37
C ASN A 186 13.54 -7.93 15.29
N MET A 187 14.20 -6.84 14.92
CA MET A 187 13.77 -5.94 13.87
C MET A 187 14.72 -5.97 12.68
N TYR A 188 14.15 -5.98 11.48
CA TYR A 188 14.87 -6.12 10.22
C TYR A 188 14.42 -5.06 9.23
N VAL A 189 15.27 -4.75 8.25
CA VAL A 189 14.98 -3.84 7.16
C VAL A 189 15.29 -4.49 5.81
N GLN A 190 14.41 -4.27 4.85
CA GLN A 190 14.62 -4.63 3.45
C GLN A 190 14.30 -3.44 2.57
N GLY A 191 15.15 -3.16 1.59
CA GLY A 191 14.94 -2.14 0.57
C GLY A 191 15.64 -2.50 -0.72
N CYS A 192 15.26 -1.85 -1.80
CA CYS A 192 15.90 -2.00 -3.10
C CYS A 192 15.83 -0.69 -3.86
N SER A 193 16.98 -0.21 -4.34
CA SER A 193 17.10 1.06 -5.06
C SER A 193 16.72 2.29 -4.20
N GLY A 194 16.92 3.48 -4.73
CA GLY A 194 16.60 4.74 -4.07
C GLY A 194 17.81 5.64 -3.98
#